data_6834bd50e24302715393b088d811912f
#
_entry.id   6834bd50e24302715393b088d811912f
#
_cell.length_a   1.000
_cell.length_b   1.000
_cell.length_c   1.000
_cell.angle_alpha   90.00
_cell.angle_beta   90.00
_cell.angle_gamma   90.00
#
_symmetry.space_group_name_H-M   'P 1'
#
loop_
_entity.id
_entity.type
_entity.pdbx_description
1 polymer ?
#
loop_
_entity_poly.entity_id
_entity_poly.type
_entity_poly.pdbx_seq_one_letter_code
_entity_poly.pdbx_strand_id
1 'polypeptide(L)'
;MARKIASIVFLLTSIVIALGAFGHDSNAGRLAQEFAKAPALDAGTVSVVLAVWHFCSGCMFVLGAICVWNWWRIRTGAHAYFAPSLIGVFYVITGAATVAYTGKPFFWLFVALGALLLASTLVLRVSK
;
A
#
# COMPACT_ATOMS: atom_id res chain seq x y z
N MET A 1 -13.12 -8.58 -22.74
CA MET A 1 -11.64 -8.61 -22.56
C MET A 1 -11.19 -7.65 -21.45
N ALA A 2 -11.53 -6.36 -21.51
CA ALA A 2 -11.13 -5.35 -20.53
C ALA A 2 -11.42 -5.72 -19.06
N ARG A 3 -12.63 -6.24 -18.75
CA ARG A 3 -13.01 -6.66 -17.40
C ARG A 3 -12.12 -7.78 -16.83
N LYS A 4 -11.70 -8.75 -17.67
CA LYS A 4 -10.80 -9.82 -17.21
C LYS A 4 -9.41 -9.26 -16.86
N ILE A 5 -8.88 -8.39 -17.72
CA ILE A 5 -7.60 -7.71 -17.48
C ILE A 5 -7.66 -6.88 -16.21
N ALA A 6 -8.69 -6.04 -16.05
CA ALA A 6 -8.89 -5.23 -14.85
C ALA A 6 -8.99 -6.08 -13.58
N SER A 7 -9.66 -7.23 -13.64
CA SER A 7 -9.77 -8.15 -12.49
C SER A 7 -8.40 -8.74 -12.11
N ILE A 8 -7.56 -9.07 -13.08
CA ILE A 8 -6.20 -9.58 -12.84
C ILE A 8 -5.32 -8.46 -12.27
N VAL A 9 -5.34 -7.28 -12.88
CA VAL A 9 -4.57 -6.12 -12.40
C VAL A 9 -4.96 -5.77 -10.97
N PHE A 10 -6.27 -5.71 -10.68
CA PHE A 10 -6.76 -5.46 -9.34
C PHE A 10 -6.20 -6.47 -8.33
N LEU A 11 -6.31 -7.78 -8.62
CA LEU A 11 -5.82 -8.82 -7.72
C LEU A 11 -4.31 -8.73 -7.50
N LEU A 12 -3.54 -8.61 -8.59
CA LEU A 12 -2.08 -8.53 -8.50
C LEU A 12 -1.64 -7.30 -7.70
N THR A 13 -2.24 -6.14 -7.95
CA THR A 13 -1.97 -4.92 -7.19
C THR A 13 -2.28 -5.11 -5.71
N SER A 14 -3.41 -5.73 -5.38
CA SER A 14 -3.80 -6.00 -4.00
C SER A 14 -2.82 -6.94 -3.28
N ILE A 15 -2.35 -7.97 -3.98
CA ILE A 15 -1.32 -8.90 -3.46
C ILE A 15 0.01 -8.18 -3.25
N VAL A 16 0.43 -7.33 -4.19
CA VAL A 16 1.67 -6.55 -4.06
C VAL A 16 1.59 -5.60 -2.87
N ILE A 17 0.45 -4.96 -2.63
CA ILE A 17 0.24 -4.11 -1.45
C ILE A 17 0.39 -4.95 -0.16
N ALA A 18 -0.27 -6.12 -0.08
CA ALA A 18 -0.20 -6.98 1.10
C ALA A 18 1.21 -7.53 1.34
N LEU A 19 1.86 -8.05 0.30
CA LEU A 19 3.22 -8.61 0.42
C LEU A 19 4.30 -7.54 0.59
N GLY A 20 4.06 -6.32 0.10
CA GLY A 20 4.92 -5.17 0.31
C GLY A 20 5.13 -4.85 1.80
N ALA A 21 4.16 -5.21 2.65
CA ALA A 21 4.26 -5.12 4.10
C ALA A 21 5.49 -5.85 4.66
N PHE A 22 5.76 -7.06 4.17
CA PHE A 22 6.92 -7.85 4.61
C PHE A 22 8.23 -7.24 4.13
N GLY A 23 8.28 -6.73 2.89
CA GLY A 23 9.42 -5.98 2.37
C GLY A 23 9.67 -4.70 3.15
N HIS A 24 8.62 -3.99 3.55
CA HIS A 24 8.72 -2.81 4.40
C HIS A 24 9.26 -3.18 5.78
N ASP A 25 8.69 -4.20 6.41
CA ASP A 25 9.05 -4.63 7.75
C ASP A 25 10.49 -5.14 7.84
N SER A 26 10.97 -5.87 6.83
CA SER A 26 12.34 -6.40 6.78
C SER A 26 13.44 -5.32 6.83
N ASN A 27 13.10 -4.07 6.52
CA ASN A 27 14.03 -2.94 6.63
C ASN A 27 14.15 -2.38 8.05
N ALA A 28 13.35 -2.81 9.02
CA ALA A 28 13.38 -2.30 10.40
C ALA A 28 14.76 -2.49 11.05
N GLY A 29 15.41 -3.65 10.84
CA GLY A 29 16.74 -3.92 11.37
C GLY A 29 17.81 -2.97 10.82
N ARG A 30 17.78 -2.66 9.52
CA ARG A 30 18.68 -1.68 8.90
C ARG A 30 18.42 -0.28 9.45
N LEU A 31 17.15 0.09 9.61
CA LEU A 31 16.76 1.39 10.16
C LEU A 31 17.28 1.55 11.60
N ALA A 32 17.14 0.51 12.43
CA ALA A 32 17.68 0.50 13.79
C ALA A 32 19.21 0.70 13.83
N GLN A 33 19.94 0.05 12.91
CA GLN A 33 21.40 0.23 12.80
C GLN A 33 21.78 1.65 12.37
N GLU A 34 21.03 2.27 11.47
CA GLU A 34 21.28 3.66 11.08
C GLU A 34 21.00 4.64 12.22
N PHE A 35 19.94 4.41 13.00
CA PHE A 35 19.66 5.23 14.19
C PHE A 35 20.71 5.08 15.28
N ALA A 36 21.28 3.87 15.45
CA ALA A 36 22.36 3.64 16.41
C ALA A 36 23.64 4.45 16.11
N LYS A 37 23.81 4.89 14.85
CA LYS A 37 24.92 5.76 14.43
C LYS A 37 24.62 7.25 14.63
N ALA A 38 23.40 7.62 15.00
CA ALA A 38 22.96 9.00 15.16
C ALA A 38 22.95 9.41 16.64
N PRO A 39 24.01 10.01 17.17
CA PRO A 39 24.17 10.27 18.62
C PRO A 39 23.15 11.27 19.19
N ALA A 40 22.42 11.98 18.32
CA ALA A 40 21.41 12.94 18.72
C ALA A 40 20.03 12.32 19.01
N LEU A 41 19.85 11.02 18.72
CA LEU A 41 18.57 10.34 18.95
C LEU A 41 18.63 9.54 20.25
N ASP A 42 17.70 9.83 21.16
CA ASP A 42 17.54 9.03 22.37
C ASP A 42 16.85 7.68 22.07
N ALA A 43 17.11 6.69 22.93
CA ALA A 43 16.58 5.34 22.77
C ALA A 43 15.04 5.28 22.76
N GLY A 44 14.36 6.18 23.46
CA GLY A 44 12.92 6.27 23.49
C GLY A 44 12.35 6.67 22.12
N THR A 45 12.92 7.72 21.51
CA THR A 45 12.57 8.16 20.16
C THR A 45 12.78 7.05 19.12
N VAL A 46 13.92 6.35 19.17
CA VAL A 46 14.21 5.22 18.27
C VAL A 46 13.17 4.12 18.42
N SER A 47 12.80 3.76 19.65
CA SER A 47 11.80 2.73 19.93
C SER A 47 10.42 3.09 19.36
N VAL A 48 10.01 4.36 19.51
CA VAL A 48 8.73 4.84 18.95
C VAL A 48 8.74 4.78 17.42
N VAL A 49 9.82 5.22 16.77
CA VAL A 49 9.91 5.19 15.30
C VAL A 49 9.85 3.74 14.78
N LEU A 50 10.55 2.81 15.43
CA LEU A 50 10.51 1.40 15.05
C LEU A 50 9.10 0.78 15.28
N ALA A 51 8.43 1.13 16.38
CA ALA A 51 7.06 0.68 16.62
C ALA A 51 6.10 1.20 15.55
N VAL A 52 6.20 2.48 15.17
CA VAL A 52 5.43 3.06 14.06
C VAL A 52 5.76 2.38 12.73
N TRP A 53 7.02 2.03 12.48
CA TRP A 53 7.44 1.30 11.28
C TRP A 53 6.73 -0.05 11.16
N HIS A 54 6.73 -0.86 12.23
CA HIS A 54 6.03 -2.14 12.28
C HIS A 54 4.51 -1.96 12.16
N PHE A 55 3.95 -0.94 12.81
CA PHE A 55 2.53 -0.62 12.67
C PHE A 55 2.15 -0.28 11.23
N CYS A 56 2.96 0.51 10.53
CA CYS A 56 2.74 0.82 9.11
C CYS A 56 2.79 -0.45 8.24
N SER A 57 3.72 -1.38 8.52
CA SER A 57 3.77 -2.68 7.85
C SER A 57 2.47 -3.46 8.05
N GLY A 58 1.99 -3.53 9.29
CA GLY A 58 0.70 -4.15 9.60
C GLY A 58 -0.48 -3.51 8.85
N CYS A 59 -0.52 -2.18 8.79
CA CYS A 59 -1.53 -1.44 8.03
C CYS A 59 -1.47 -1.79 6.53
N MET A 60 -0.30 -1.84 5.93
CA MET A 60 -0.14 -2.23 4.52
C MET A 60 -0.68 -3.63 4.25
N PHE A 61 -0.37 -4.60 5.12
CA PHE A 61 -0.90 -5.95 5.01
C PHE A 61 -2.42 -5.98 5.07
N VAL A 62 -3.02 -5.33 6.07
CA VAL A 62 -4.48 -5.27 6.25
C VAL A 62 -5.17 -4.59 5.06
N LEU A 63 -4.62 -3.47 4.56
CA LEU A 63 -5.17 -2.77 3.40
C LEU A 63 -5.15 -3.65 2.14
N GLY A 64 -4.06 -4.37 1.90
CA GLY A 64 -3.96 -5.32 0.80
C GLY A 64 -4.93 -6.50 0.95
N ALA A 65 -5.07 -7.06 2.16
CA ALA A 65 -6.02 -8.14 2.45
C ALA A 65 -7.48 -7.69 2.24
N ILE A 66 -7.83 -6.46 2.65
CA ILE A 66 -9.14 -5.86 2.38
C ILE A 66 -9.38 -5.77 0.87
N CYS A 67 -8.38 -5.37 0.08
CA CYS A 67 -8.52 -5.30 -1.38
C CYS A 67 -8.72 -6.70 -1.98
N VAL A 68 -7.95 -7.71 -1.58
CA VAL A 68 -8.12 -9.11 -2.03
C VAL A 68 -9.53 -9.62 -1.70
N TRP A 69 -10.01 -9.36 -0.48
CA TRP A 69 -11.36 -9.73 -0.08
C TRP A 69 -12.43 -9.05 -0.95
N ASN A 70 -12.29 -7.74 -1.21
CA ASN A 70 -13.23 -7.01 -2.07
C ASN A 70 -13.16 -7.48 -3.53
N TRP A 71 -11.97 -7.84 -4.05
CA TRP A 71 -11.85 -8.47 -5.36
C TRP A 71 -12.69 -9.75 -5.47
N TRP A 72 -12.61 -10.64 -4.47
CA TRP A 72 -13.41 -11.84 -4.43
C TRP A 72 -14.91 -11.53 -4.39
N ARG A 73 -15.33 -10.57 -3.55
CA ARG A 73 -16.72 -10.11 -3.47
C ARG A 73 -17.23 -9.52 -4.80
N ILE A 74 -16.42 -8.72 -5.48
CA ILE A 74 -16.76 -8.16 -6.80
C ILE A 74 -16.94 -9.28 -7.83
N ARG A 75 -16.10 -10.31 -7.81
CA ARG A 75 -16.23 -11.48 -8.69
C ARG A 75 -17.50 -12.29 -8.43
N THR A 76 -17.96 -12.34 -7.20
CA THR A 76 -19.22 -13.02 -6.83
C THR A 76 -20.45 -12.14 -6.99
N GLY A 77 -20.31 -10.95 -7.61
CA GLY A 77 -21.44 -10.06 -7.96
C GLY A 77 -21.74 -8.96 -6.96
N ALA A 78 -20.99 -8.83 -5.86
CA ALA A 78 -21.20 -7.76 -4.88
C ALA A 78 -20.69 -6.40 -5.37
N HIS A 79 -21.36 -5.31 -4.93
CA HIS A 79 -20.95 -3.92 -5.19
C HIS A 79 -19.89 -3.43 -4.17
N ALA A 80 -18.73 -4.07 -4.11
CA ALA A 80 -17.71 -3.84 -3.09
C ALA A 80 -16.55 -2.94 -3.58
N TYR A 81 -16.88 -1.80 -4.23
CA TYR A 81 -15.89 -0.91 -4.86
C TYR A 81 -15.39 0.21 -3.95
N PHE A 82 -16.09 0.54 -2.87
CA PHE A 82 -15.78 1.70 -2.03
C PHE A 82 -14.42 1.58 -1.34
N ALA A 83 -14.19 0.51 -0.59
CA ALA A 83 -12.95 0.34 0.16
C ALA A 83 -11.69 0.32 -0.75
N PRO A 84 -11.64 -0.45 -1.86
CA PRO A 84 -10.48 -0.40 -2.74
C PRO A 84 -10.29 0.97 -3.42
N SER A 85 -11.37 1.71 -3.71
CA SER A 85 -11.24 3.08 -4.22
C SER A 85 -10.60 4.01 -3.19
N LEU A 86 -11.04 3.95 -1.93
CA LEU A 86 -10.48 4.76 -0.85
C LEU A 86 -9.01 4.42 -0.60
N ILE A 87 -8.66 3.13 -0.60
CA ILE A 87 -7.28 2.66 -0.45
C ILE A 87 -6.43 3.14 -1.63
N GLY A 88 -6.93 3.08 -2.86
CA GLY A 88 -6.23 3.59 -4.04
C GLY A 88 -5.95 5.09 -3.94
N VAL A 89 -6.94 5.89 -3.55
CA VAL A 89 -6.76 7.34 -3.30
C VAL A 89 -5.72 7.60 -2.22
N PHE A 90 -5.79 6.86 -1.11
CA PHE A 90 -4.83 6.96 -0.01
C PHE A 90 -3.40 6.71 -0.50
N TYR A 91 -3.17 5.65 -1.28
CA TYR A 91 -1.85 5.32 -1.84
C TYR A 91 -1.32 6.40 -2.80
N VAL A 92 -2.19 6.97 -3.65
CA VAL A 92 -1.80 8.07 -4.56
C VAL A 92 -1.40 9.31 -3.77
N ILE A 93 -2.23 9.75 -2.82
CA ILE A 93 -1.99 10.97 -2.06
C ILE A 93 -0.74 10.82 -1.17
N THR A 94 -0.65 9.74 -0.41
CA THR A 94 0.49 9.54 0.51
C THR A 94 1.78 9.30 -0.26
N GLY A 95 1.74 8.56 -1.37
CA GLY A 95 2.89 8.37 -2.25
C GLY A 95 3.40 9.69 -2.83
N ALA A 96 2.50 10.51 -3.40
CA ALA A 96 2.85 11.82 -3.96
C ALA A 96 3.39 12.78 -2.88
N ALA A 97 2.74 12.84 -1.72
CA ALA A 97 3.18 13.67 -0.60
C ALA A 97 4.59 13.23 -0.12
N THR A 98 4.84 11.92 -0.04
CA THR A 98 6.15 11.40 0.40
C THR A 98 7.25 11.69 -0.64
N VAL A 99 6.95 11.60 -1.95
CA VAL A 99 7.88 12.03 -3.00
C VAL A 99 8.21 13.52 -2.83
N ALA A 100 7.20 14.36 -2.68
CA ALA A 100 7.39 15.80 -2.51
C ALA A 100 8.22 16.14 -1.27
N TYR A 101 7.98 15.44 -0.15
CA TYR A 101 8.68 15.67 1.11
C TYR A 101 10.12 15.15 1.11
N THR A 102 10.36 13.96 0.53
CA THR A 102 11.66 13.25 0.64
C THR A 102 12.54 13.41 -0.59
N GLY A 103 11.98 13.78 -1.74
CA GLY A 103 12.65 13.77 -3.05
C GLY A 103 13.02 12.36 -3.55
N LYS A 104 12.63 11.28 -2.86
CA LYS A 104 13.05 9.92 -3.20
C LYS A 104 12.11 9.29 -4.24
N PRO A 105 12.63 8.90 -5.42
CA PRO A 105 11.82 8.36 -6.52
C PRO A 105 11.16 7.01 -6.20
N PHE A 106 11.67 6.26 -5.23
CA PHE A 106 11.08 5.00 -4.77
C PHE A 106 9.59 5.13 -4.43
N PHE A 107 9.16 6.28 -3.87
CA PHE A 107 7.78 6.46 -3.45
C PHE A 107 6.79 6.63 -4.62
N TRP A 108 7.25 6.80 -5.87
CA TRP A 108 6.39 6.68 -7.05
C TRP A 108 5.75 5.30 -7.19
N LEU A 109 6.35 4.27 -6.58
CA LEU A 109 5.74 2.94 -6.51
C LEU A 109 4.37 2.97 -5.82
N PHE A 110 4.22 3.73 -4.74
CA PHE A 110 2.94 3.86 -4.04
C PHE A 110 1.90 4.58 -4.92
N VAL A 111 2.31 5.64 -5.62
CA VAL A 111 1.43 6.33 -6.59
C VAL A 111 0.98 5.36 -7.68
N ALA A 112 1.88 4.58 -8.24
CA ALA A 112 1.57 3.61 -9.30
C ALA A 112 0.60 2.52 -8.80
N LEU A 113 0.84 1.95 -7.61
CA LEU A 113 -0.05 0.94 -7.01
C LEU A 113 -1.44 1.52 -6.75
N GLY A 114 -1.53 2.73 -6.20
CA GLY A 114 -2.79 3.42 -5.99
C GLY A 114 -3.56 3.69 -7.29
N ALA A 115 -2.86 4.18 -8.32
CA ALA A 115 -3.44 4.46 -9.64
C ALA A 115 -3.94 3.17 -10.33
N LEU A 116 -3.18 2.08 -10.28
CA LEU A 116 -3.58 0.77 -10.83
C LEU A 116 -4.82 0.23 -10.11
N LEU A 117 -4.87 0.35 -8.78
CA LEU A 117 -6.02 -0.07 -8.00
C LEU A 117 -7.27 0.74 -8.35
N LEU A 118 -7.16 2.06 -8.47
CA LEU A 118 -8.26 2.95 -8.87
C LEU A 118 -8.74 2.64 -10.29
N ALA A 119 -7.85 2.58 -11.26
CA ALA A 119 -8.19 2.32 -12.65
C ALA A 119 -8.90 0.97 -12.82
N SER A 120 -8.35 -0.09 -12.22
CA SER A 120 -8.94 -1.42 -12.27
C SER A 120 -10.31 -1.48 -11.58
N THR A 121 -10.46 -0.80 -10.43
CA THR A 121 -11.74 -0.69 -9.71
C THR A 121 -12.78 0.02 -10.55
N LEU A 122 -12.41 1.12 -11.23
CA LEU A 122 -13.31 1.87 -12.10
C LEU A 122 -13.79 1.02 -13.29
N VAL A 123 -12.86 0.33 -13.98
CA VAL A 123 -13.21 -0.57 -15.09
C VAL A 123 -14.16 -1.68 -14.62
N LEU A 124 -13.89 -2.30 -13.47
CA LEU A 124 -14.76 -3.35 -12.91
C LEU A 124 -16.14 -2.83 -12.54
N ARG A 125 -16.25 -1.56 -12.15
CA ARG A 125 -17.51 -0.90 -11.79
C ARG A 125 -18.37 -0.61 -13.02
N VAL A 126 -17.78 -0.13 -14.12
CA VAL A 126 -18.52 0.32 -15.32
C VAL A 126 -18.74 -0.78 -16.35
N SER A 127 -17.95 -1.87 -16.32
CA SER A 127 -18.05 -3.00 -17.27
C SER A 127 -18.99 -4.10 -16.74
N LYS A 128 -20.21 -3.72 -16.38
CA LYS A 128 -21.25 -4.70 -15.97
C LYS A 128 -21.80 -5.50 -17.14
#